data_f6c77141948e41ebe05146de40662249
#
_entry.id   f6c77141948e41ebe05146de40662249
#
_cell.length_a   1.000
_cell.length_b   1.000
_cell.length_c   1.000
_cell.angle_alpha   90.00
_cell.angle_beta   90.00
_cell.angle_gamma   90.00
#
_symmetry.space_group_name_H-M   'P 1'
#
loop_
_entity.id
_entity.type
_entity.pdbx_description
1 polymer ?
#
loop_
_entity_poly.entity_id
_entity_poly.type
_entity_poly.pdbx_seq_one_letter_code
_entity_poly.pdbx_strand_id
1 'polypeptide(L)'
;MRLTICGGGNLGHVIAAFAAHYGYEVQLLTRHPERWSNDITIDTPEGTSITGHISRISNHPEEVIPNADIILLCLPGYGIADCLRSIAPLLFPQGGKLGVRAVGSVVSSTGFFFEALKILPANTPLFGFQRVPFIARVAEYGHSAHLLGYKPQLHMAVEHMSDPQQLQKEIAKLFRTEVVLLNSHYEVSLTNSNPLLHPSRLYDLWSNWHEGVVYSQVPMFYEEWTERAAQLYIDMDNELQQLLQVLPVRPGSIPTVLEYYESSDAVSLARKLRSIEAFNGIPAPMKPVANGFIPDFQSRYFTEDFPYGLAIVRRLMQEHQIPAPTIERIYQWGISSVGASADNQRQR
;
A
#
# COMPACT_ATOMS: atom_id res chain seq x y z
N MET A 1 -25.28 -3.61 5.72
CA MET A 1 -24.32 -3.10 4.70
C MET A 1 -23.53 -4.28 4.20
N ARG A 2 -23.48 -4.42 2.88
CA ARG A 2 -22.74 -5.47 2.18
C ARG A 2 -21.38 -4.93 1.73
N LEU A 3 -20.31 -5.57 2.22
CA LEU A 3 -18.92 -5.22 1.92
C LEU A 3 -18.33 -6.28 0.99
N THR A 4 -17.87 -5.89 -0.19
CA THR A 4 -17.09 -6.76 -1.05
C THR A 4 -15.61 -6.42 -0.92
N ILE A 5 -14.80 -7.40 -0.52
CA ILE A 5 -13.34 -7.28 -0.40
C ILE A 5 -12.70 -7.87 -1.65
N CYS A 6 -11.86 -7.09 -2.32
CA CYS A 6 -11.08 -7.54 -3.47
C CYS A 6 -9.64 -7.80 -3.03
N GLY A 7 -9.27 -9.07 -2.93
CA GLY A 7 -7.92 -9.50 -2.57
C GLY A 7 -7.84 -10.34 -1.31
N GLY A 8 -7.30 -11.55 -1.45
CA GLY A 8 -7.14 -12.56 -0.40
C GLY A 8 -5.74 -12.58 0.23
N GLY A 9 -5.13 -11.41 0.48
CA GLY A 9 -3.86 -11.28 1.19
C GLY A 9 -4.03 -11.13 2.71
N ASN A 10 -2.96 -10.74 3.41
CA ASN A 10 -2.97 -10.55 4.87
C ASN A 10 -4.13 -9.67 5.34
N LEU A 11 -4.28 -8.49 4.74
CA LEU A 11 -5.35 -7.55 5.08
C LEU A 11 -6.73 -8.06 4.68
N GLY A 12 -6.85 -8.73 3.52
CA GLY A 12 -8.12 -9.29 3.07
C GLY A 12 -8.67 -10.32 4.05
N HIS A 13 -7.83 -11.23 4.58
CA HIS A 13 -8.25 -12.19 5.61
C HIS A 13 -8.76 -11.49 6.87
N VAL A 14 -7.94 -10.59 7.42
CA VAL A 14 -8.27 -9.92 8.68
C VAL A 14 -9.53 -9.05 8.53
N ILE A 15 -9.61 -8.23 7.48
CA ILE A 15 -10.76 -7.34 7.28
C ILE A 15 -12.05 -8.12 7.02
N ALA A 16 -11.98 -9.22 6.24
CA ALA A 16 -13.14 -10.06 5.98
C ALA A 16 -13.69 -10.68 7.26
N ALA A 17 -12.84 -11.34 8.03
CA ALA A 17 -13.25 -11.95 9.29
C ALA A 17 -13.73 -10.92 10.31
N PHE A 18 -13.01 -9.80 10.46
CA PHE A 18 -13.35 -8.72 11.38
C PHE A 18 -14.71 -8.11 11.04
N ALA A 19 -14.92 -7.71 9.81
CA ALA A 19 -16.19 -7.11 9.38
C ALA A 19 -17.36 -8.08 9.56
N ALA A 20 -17.20 -9.34 9.14
CA ALA A 20 -18.23 -10.36 9.27
C ALA A 20 -18.60 -10.64 10.75
N HIS A 21 -17.59 -10.73 11.63
CA HIS A 21 -17.79 -10.90 13.07
C HIS A 21 -18.64 -9.77 13.68
N TYR A 22 -18.45 -8.54 13.21
CA TYR A 22 -19.21 -7.37 13.68
C TYR A 22 -20.51 -7.12 12.89
N GLY A 23 -21.03 -8.15 12.17
CA GLY A 23 -22.37 -8.16 11.61
C GLY A 23 -22.52 -7.52 10.23
N TYR A 24 -21.42 -7.31 9.49
CA TYR A 24 -21.49 -6.95 8.09
C TYR A 24 -21.67 -8.19 7.22
N GLU A 25 -22.44 -8.08 6.15
CA GLU A 25 -22.49 -9.10 5.11
C GLU A 25 -21.24 -8.96 4.24
N VAL A 26 -20.33 -9.93 4.33
CA VAL A 26 -19.03 -9.87 3.65
C VAL A 26 -18.99 -10.82 2.47
N GLN A 27 -18.53 -10.30 1.33
CA GLN A 27 -18.21 -11.06 0.13
C GLN A 27 -16.72 -10.89 -0.20
N LEU A 28 -16.11 -11.91 -0.81
CA LEU A 28 -14.70 -11.90 -1.15
C LEU A 28 -14.49 -12.21 -2.64
N LEU A 29 -13.80 -11.32 -3.35
CA LEU A 29 -13.25 -11.56 -4.67
C LEU A 29 -11.78 -11.97 -4.53
N THR A 30 -11.46 -13.23 -4.87
CA THR A 30 -10.11 -13.78 -4.76
C THR A 30 -9.81 -14.71 -5.93
N ARG A 31 -8.54 -14.86 -6.31
CA ARG A 31 -8.12 -15.72 -7.44
C ARG A 31 -8.30 -17.22 -7.18
N HIS A 32 -8.28 -17.63 -5.91
CA HIS A 32 -8.33 -19.04 -5.49
C HIS A 32 -9.45 -19.26 -4.46
N PRO A 33 -10.74 -19.12 -4.85
CA PRO A 33 -11.87 -19.29 -3.92
C PRO A 33 -11.93 -20.70 -3.34
N GLU A 34 -11.47 -21.71 -4.06
CA GLU A 34 -11.41 -23.12 -3.64
C GLU A 34 -10.52 -23.39 -2.43
N ARG A 35 -9.64 -22.44 -2.08
CA ARG A 35 -8.73 -22.53 -0.94
C ARG A 35 -9.26 -21.86 0.32
N TRP A 36 -10.50 -21.36 0.28
CA TRP A 36 -11.09 -20.59 1.37
C TRP A 36 -12.21 -21.34 2.06
N SER A 37 -12.20 -21.28 3.39
CA SER A 37 -13.38 -21.55 4.20
C SER A 37 -14.31 -20.32 4.22
N ASN A 38 -15.63 -20.55 4.35
CA ASN A 38 -16.54 -19.45 4.63
C ASN A 38 -16.34 -18.87 6.04
N ASP A 39 -15.85 -19.68 6.98
CA ASP A 39 -15.56 -19.26 8.34
C ASP A 39 -14.05 -19.01 8.49
N ILE A 40 -13.68 -17.76 8.75
CA ILE A 40 -12.29 -17.32 8.93
C ILE A 40 -12.10 -16.89 10.38
N THR A 41 -11.10 -17.46 11.02
CA THR A 41 -10.72 -17.12 12.40
C THR A 41 -9.52 -16.17 12.41
N ILE A 42 -9.59 -15.13 13.22
CA ILE A 42 -8.45 -14.23 13.46
C ILE A 42 -8.14 -14.12 14.95
N ASP A 43 -6.85 -14.21 15.28
CA ASP A 43 -6.37 -13.93 16.63
C ASP A 43 -6.14 -12.42 16.76
N THR A 44 -6.59 -11.84 17.85
CA THR A 44 -6.51 -10.41 18.12
C THR A 44 -5.36 -10.08 19.07
N PRO A 45 -4.89 -8.82 19.12
CA PRO A 45 -3.82 -8.41 20.05
C PRO A 45 -4.17 -8.62 21.53
N GLU A 46 -5.47 -8.69 21.86
CA GLU A 46 -5.98 -8.95 23.20
C GLU A 46 -5.86 -10.42 23.62
N GLY A 47 -5.34 -11.28 22.76
CA GLY A 47 -5.22 -12.72 23.00
C GLY A 47 -6.53 -13.49 22.87
N THR A 48 -7.52 -12.93 22.21
CA THR A 48 -8.79 -13.59 21.89
C THR A 48 -8.86 -13.95 20.41
N SER A 49 -9.61 -15.01 20.09
CA SER A 49 -9.91 -15.36 18.70
C SER A 49 -11.36 -15.00 18.37
N ILE A 50 -11.57 -14.40 17.21
CA ILE A 50 -12.90 -14.11 16.68
C ILE A 50 -13.06 -14.78 15.31
N THR A 51 -14.29 -15.22 15.01
CA THR A 51 -14.61 -15.85 13.72
C THR A 51 -15.64 -15.01 12.98
N GLY A 52 -15.40 -14.81 11.68
CA GLY A 52 -16.34 -14.15 10.77
C GLY A 52 -16.77 -15.08 9.66
N HIS A 53 -18.07 -15.09 9.33
CA HIS A 53 -18.63 -15.86 8.23
C HIS A 53 -18.71 -15.03 6.96
N ILE A 54 -18.02 -15.46 5.91
CA ILE A 54 -18.02 -14.82 4.58
C ILE A 54 -19.17 -15.43 3.76
N SER A 55 -20.14 -14.61 3.39
CA SER A 55 -21.38 -15.05 2.74
C SER A 55 -21.17 -15.59 1.32
N ARG A 56 -20.17 -15.06 0.60
CA ARG A 56 -19.80 -15.52 -0.74
C ARG A 56 -18.31 -15.31 -1.01
N ILE A 57 -17.68 -16.30 -1.61
CA ILE A 57 -16.28 -16.27 -2.03
C ILE A 57 -16.22 -16.68 -3.49
N SER A 58 -15.64 -15.84 -4.35
CA SER A 58 -15.63 -16.11 -5.80
C SER A 58 -14.39 -15.50 -6.47
N ASN A 59 -14.03 -16.03 -7.63
CA ASN A 59 -13.11 -15.41 -8.59
C ASN A 59 -13.84 -14.74 -9.77
N HIS A 60 -15.18 -14.75 -9.74
CA HIS A 60 -16.07 -14.14 -10.71
C HIS A 60 -16.62 -12.81 -10.17
N PRO A 61 -16.15 -11.64 -10.66
CA PRO A 61 -16.61 -10.33 -10.17
C PRO A 61 -18.13 -10.16 -10.26
N GLU A 62 -18.76 -10.69 -11.30
CA GLU A 62 -20.21 -10.61 -11.54
C GLU A 62 -21.06 -11.24 -10.41
N GLU A 63 -20.48 -12.11 -9.60
CA GLU A 63 -21.17 -12.74 -8.49
C GLU A 63 -21.15 -11.93 -7.19
N VAL A 64 -20.15 -11.02 -7.03
CA VAL A 64 -19.90 -10.34 -5.75
C VAL A 64 -19.93 -8.80 -5.85
N ILE A 65 -19.86 -8.22 -7.04
CA ILE A 65 -19.81 -6.76 -7.23
C ILE A 65 -21.21 -6.12 -7.32
N PRO A 66 -22.17 -6.64 -8.10
CA PRO A 66 -23.42 -5.90 -8.38
C PRO A 66 -24.28 -5.57 -7.16
N ASN A 67 -24.10 -6.29 -6.07
CA ASN A 67 -24.88 -6.12 -4.84
C ASN A 67 -24.08 -5.50 -3.69
N ALA A 68 -22.85 -5.06 -3.93
CA ALA A 68 -22.02 -4.45 -2.90
C ALA A 68 -22.49 -3.04 -2.55
N ASP A 69 -22.55 -2.69 -1.28
CA ASP A 69 -22.66 -1.29 -0.84
C ASP A 69 -21.30 -0.61 -0.92
N ILE A 70 -20.25 -1.31 -0.46
CA ILE A 70 -18.87 -0.84 -0.48
C ILE A 70 -17.99 -1.93 -1.09
N ILE A 71 -17.10 -1.53 -1.99
CA ILE A 71 -16.03 -2.36 -2.53
C ILE A 71 -14.70 -1.87 -1.97
N LEU A 72 -13.93 -2.76 -1.34
CA LEU A 72 -12.65 -2.43 -0.71
C LEU A 72 -11.51 -3.26 -1.29
N LEU A 73 -10.57 -2.59 -1.96
CA LEU A 73 -9.39 -3.22 -2.53
C LEU A 73 -8.33 -3.44 -1.45
N CYS A 74 -7.96 -4.71 -1.24
CA CYS A 74 -6.88 -5.18 -0.37
C CYS A 74 -5.76 -5.76 -1.23
N LEU A 75 -5.28 -4.99 -2.21
CA LEU A 75 -4.39 -5.43 -3.27
C LEU A 75 -3.06 -4.67 -3.24
N PRO A 76 -1.96 -5.31 -3.68
CA PRO A 76 -0.72 -4.60 -4.01
C PRO A 76 -0.90 -3.75 -5.27
N GLY A 77 -0.01 -2.77 -5.48
CA GLY A 77 -0.10 -1.82 -6.58
C GLY A 77 -0.30 -2.46 -7.97
N TYR A 78 0.43 -3.55 -8.25
CA TYR A 78 0.31 -4.27 -9.52
C TYR A 78 -1.06 -4.92 -9.78
N GLY A 79 -1.84 -5.18 -8.73
CA GLY A 79 -3.17 -5.81 -8.84
C GLY A 79 -4.32 -4.81 -8.95
N ILE A 80 -4.08 -3.52 -8.70
CA ILE A 80 -5.13 -2.50 -8.62
C ILE A 80 -5.79 -2.28 -9.98
N ALA A 81 -5.02 -1.98 -11.01
CA ALA A 81 -5.56 -1.63 -12.33
C ALA A 81 -6.38 -2.77 -12.94
N ASP A 82 -5.93 -4.01 -12.84
CA ASP A 82 -6.65 -5.16 -13.39
C ASP A 82 -7.95 -5.43 -12.62
N CYS A 83 -7.92 -5.32 -11.29
CA CYS A 83 -9.13 -5.41 -10.48
C CYS A 83 -10.13 -4.31 -10.86
N LEU A 84 -9.69 -3.06 -10.97
CA LEU A 84 -10.55 -1.94 -11.37
C LEU A 84 -11.18 -2.15 -12.76
N ARG A 85 -10.41 -2.64 -13.74
CA ARG A 85 -10.95 -2.98 -15.07
C ARG A 85 -12.00 -4.09 -15.01
N SER A 86 -11.80 -5.09 -14.17
CA SER A 86 -12.74 -6.21 -14.03
C SER A 86 -14.06 -5.80 -13.36
N ILE A 87 -14.03 -4.85 -12.42
CA ILE A 87 -15.24 -4.41 -11.70
C ILE A 87 -15.97 -3.24 -12.39
N ALA A 88 -15.26 -2.41 -13.17
CA ALA A 88 -15.82 -1.20 -13.78
C ALA A 88 -17.13 -1.42 -14.56
N PRO A 89 -17.28 -2.47 -15.40
CA PRO A 89 -18.53 -2.73 -16.12
C PRO A 89 -19.71 -3.11 -15.21
N LEU A 90 -19.43 -3.54 -13.98
CA LEU A 90 -20.41 -4.07 -13.04
C LEU A 90 -20.92 -3.04 -12.03
N LEU A 91 -20.32 -1.84 -12.01
CA LEU A 91 -20.70 -0.77 -11.07
C LEU A 91 -22.04 -0.13 -11.40
N PHE A 92 -22.46 -0.19 -12.66
CA PHE A 92 -23.75 0.34 -13.14
C PHE A 92 -24.64 -0.83 -13.60
N PRO A 93 -25.42 -1.44 -12.71
CA PRO A 93 -26.39 -2.44 -13.11
C PRO A 93 -27.45 -1.84 -14.04
N GLN A 94 -28.18 -2.69 -14.77
CA GLN A 94 -29.18 -2.28 -15.76
C GLN A 94 -30.10 -1.15 -15.23
N GLY A 95 -30.05 0.01 -15.87
CA GLY A 95 -30.83 1.19 -15.47
C GLY A 95 -30.01 2.47 -15.24
N GLY A 96 -28.70 2.45 -15.41
CA GLY A 96 -27.83 3.65 -15.41
C GLY A 96 -27.60 4.30 -14.05
N LYS A 97 -28.03 3.68 -12.95
CA LYS A 97 -27.71 4.13 -11.59
C LYS A 97 -26.49 3.36 -11.06
N LEU A 98 -25.59 4.06 -10.38
CA LEU A 98 -24.49 3.46 -9.67
C LEU A 98 -25.05 2.47 -8.61
N GLY A 99 -24.64 1.19 -8.72
CA GLY A 99 -25.11 0.14 -7.80
C GLY A 99 -24.37 0.12 -6.47
N VAL A 100 -23.14 0.64 -6.46
CA VAL A 100 -22.31 0.70 -5.25
C VAL A 100 -22.28 2.10 -4.68
N ARG A 101 -22.10 2.20 -3.37
CA ARG A 101 -22.02 3.47 -2.66
C ARG A 101 -20.62 4.08 -2.77
N ALA A 102 -19.56 3.26 -2.66
CA ALA A 102 -18.19 3.69 -2.85
C ALA A 102 -17.24 2.53 -3.18
N VAL A 103 -16.17 2.85 -3.92
CA VAL A 103 -15.03 1.97 -4.17
C VAL A 103 -13.82 2.54 -3.44
N GLY A 104 -13.13 1.72 -2.66
CA GLY A 104 -12.02 2.17 -1.84
C GLY A 104 -10.80 1.27 -1.85
N SER A 105 -9.70 1.76 -1.27
CA SER A 105 -8.47 1.02 -1.07
C SER A 105 -7.97 1.13 0.37
N VAL A 106 -7.45 0.03 0.90
CA VAL A 106 -6.85 -0.04 2.24
C VAL A 106 -5.56 0.77 2.37
N VAL A 107 -4.91 1.11 1.24
CA VAL A 107 -3.74 2.00 1.18
C VAL A 107 -3.70 2.68 -0.18
N SER A 108 -3.53 4.00 -0.19
CA SER A 108 -3.60 4.80 -1.41
C SER A 108 -2.25 5.10 -2.06
N SER A 109 -1.15 4.96 -1.30
CA SER A 109 0.21 5.25 -1.78
C SER A 109 0.72 4.32 -2.89
N THR A 110 -0.04 3.26 -3.19
CA THR A 110 0.21 2.35 -4.32
C THR A 110 -0.53 2.71 -5.60
N GLY A 111 -1.04 3.95 -5.68
CA GLY A 111 -1.61 4.50 -6.92
C GLY A 111 -3.11 4.34 -7.12
N PHE A 112 -3.84 3.89 -6.11
CA PHE A 112 -5.28 3.59 -6.23
C PHE A 112 -6.07 4.73 -6.89
N PHE A 113 -6.02 5.95 -6.35
CA PHE A 113 -6.81 7.07 -6.89
C PHE A 113 -6.44 7.40 -8.34
N PHE A 114 -5.16 7.39 -8.67
CA PHE A 114 -4.69 7.70 -10.02
C PHE A 114 -5.13 6.67 -11.06
N GLU A 115 -5.25 5.40 -10.67
CA GLU A 115 -5.77 4.37 -11.56
C GLU A 115 -7.31 4.36 -11.57
N ALA A 116 -7.97 4.55 -10.43
CA ALA A 116 -9.42 4.56 -10.33
C ALA A 116 -10.05 5.70 -11.13
N LEU A 117 -9.49 6.90 -11.06
CA LEU A 117 -9.96 8.08 -11.82
C LEU A 117 -9.83 7.92 -13.35
N LYS A 118 -8.92 7.04 -13.82
CA LYS A 118 -8.75 6.73 -15.25
C LYS A 118 -9.66 5.60 -15.72
N ILE A 119 -9.85 4.57 -14.88
CA ILE A 119 -10.44 3.29 -15.28
C ILE A 119 -11.93 3.24 -14.97
N LEU A 120 -12.33 3.75 -13.80
CA LEU A 120 -13.73 3.66 -13.39
C LEU A 120 -14.58 4.71 -14.08
N PRO A 121 -15.90 4.45 -14.23
CA PRO A 121 -16.82 5.42 -14.78
C PRO A 121 -16.72 6.77 -14.05
N ALA A 122 -16.86 7.86 -14.80
CA ALA A 122 -16.81 9.22 -14.27
C ALA A 122 -17.79 9.37 -13.09
N ASN A 123 -17.38 10.12 -12.07
CA ASN A 123 -18.14 10.35 -10.85
C ASN A 123 -18.39 9.11 -9.98
N THR A 124 -17.66 7.99 -10.18
CA THR A 124 -17.66 6.89 -9.21
C THR A 124 -17.16 7.40 -7.86
N PRO A 125 -17.94 7.26 -6.76
CA PRO A 125 -17.46 7.66 -5.45
C PRO A 125 -16.28 6.81 -5.01
N LEU A 126 -15.18 7.46 -4.64
CA LEU A 126 -13.93 6.82 -4.23
C LEU A 126 -13.57 7.18 -2.80
N PHE A 127 -12.91 6.27 -2.10
CA PHE A 127 -12.24 6.57 -0.84
C PHE A 127 -10.94 5.77 -0.70
N GLY A 128 -10.05 6.25 0.15
CA GLY A 128 -8.82 5.50 0.39
C GLY A 128 -8.08 6.02 1.61
N PHE A 129 -7.32 5.12 2.23
CA PHE A 129 -6.58 5.44 3.45
C PHE A 129 -5.13 5.80 3.16
N GLN A 130 -4.59 6.67 3.99
CA GLN A 130 -3.17 7.01 3.97
C GLN A 130 -2.30 5.83 4.42
N ARG A 131 -2.78 5.06 5.41
CA ARG A 131 -2.13 3.87 5.97
C ARG A 131 -3.15 2.76 6.14
N VAL A 132 -2.67 1.52 6.09
CA VAL A 132 -3.51 0.33 6.32
C VAL A 132 -4.15 0.36 7.71
N PRO A 133 -5.42 -0.12 7.86
CA PRO A 133 -6.13 -0.07 9.13
C PRO A 133 -5.55 -1.01 10.19
N PHE A 134 -4.98 -2.14 9.76
CA PHE A 134 -4.50 -3.20 10.63
C PHE A 134 -3.07 -3.63 10.28
N ILE A 135 -2.34 -4.11 11.28
CA ILE A 135 -1.16 -4.94 11.08
C ILE A 135 -1.65 -6.39 11.05
N ALA A 136 -1.46 -7.07 9.92
CA ALA A 136 -2.07 -8.36 9.64
C ALA A 136 -1.06 -9.36 9.08
N ARG A 137 -1.22 -10.64 9.45
CA ARG A 137 -0.47 -11.77 8.88
C ARG A 137 -1.39 -12.97 8.72
N VAL A 138 -1.33 -13.62 7.56
CA VAL A 138 -1.98 -14.91 7.35
C VAL A 138 -1.27 -15.96 8.19
N ALA A 139 -2.03 -16.74 8.94
CA ALA A 139 -1.54 -17.94 9.63
C ALA A 139 -1.72 -19.16 8.73
N GLU A 140 -2.96 -19.44 8.32
CA GLU A 140 -3.31 -20.46 7.33
C GLU A 140 -4.14 -19.81 6.22
N TYR A 141 -3.66 -19.91 4.98
CA TYR A 141 -4.32 -19.24 3.86
C TYR A 141 -5.75 -19.74 3.64
N GLY A 142 -6.70 -18.81 3.63
CA GLY A 142 -8.11 -19.10 3.46
C GLY A 142 -8.81 -19.59 4.72
N HIS A 143 -8.14 -19.70 5.87
CA HIS A 143 -8.71 -20.25 7.11
C HIS A 143 -8.47 -19.36 8.32
N SER A 144 -7.24 -18.85 8.50
CA SER A 144 -6.92 -18.06 9.68
C SER A 144 -5.86 -16.99 9.43
N ALA A 145 -5.87 -15.96 10.29
CA ALA A 145 -4.88 -14.88 10.26
C ALA A 145 -4.67 -14.30 11.67
N HIS A 146 -3.62 -13.51 11.82
CA HIS A 146 -3.33 -12.74 13.02
C HIS A 146 -3.58 -11.25 12.74
N LEU A 147 -4.42 -10.64 13.55
CA LEU A 147 -4.55 -9.20 13.70
C LEU A 147 -3.55 -8.78 14.77
N LEU A 148 -2.40 -8.26 14.35
CA LEU A 148 -1.29 -7.95 15.25
C LEU A 148 -1.34 -6.54 15.85
N GLY A 149 -2.19 -5.67 15.32
CA GLY A 149 -2.38 -4.33 15.86
C GLY A 149 -3.37 -3.50 15.08
N TYR A 150 -3.97 -2.55 15.78
CA TYR A 150 -4.89 -1.55 15.26
C TYR A 150 -4.16 -0.22 15.01
N LYS A 151 -4.68 0.56 14.07
CA LYS A 151 -4.30 1.97 14.01
C LYS A 151 -5.22 2.77 14.94
N PRO A 152 -4.68 3.67 15.76
CA PRO A 152 -5.49 4.47 16.68
C PRO A 152 -6.42 5.43 15.92
N GLN A 153 -6.04 5.84 14.73
CA GLN A 153 -6.79 6.73 13.85
C GLN A 153 -6.48 6.41 12.39
N LEU A 154 -7.49 6.52 11.51
CA LEU A 154 -7.35 6.39 10.06
C LEU A 154 -7.53 7.76 9.40
N HIS A 155 -6.59 8.12 8.54
CA HIS A 155 -6.72 9.27 7.66
C HIS A 155 -7.27 8.80 6.31
N MET A 156 -8.37 9.38 5.87
CA MET A 156 -9.11 8.99 4.66
C MET A 156 -9.35 10.19 3.77
N ALA A 157 -9.13 10.05 2.48
CA ALA A 157 -9.62 10.99 1.48
C ALA A 157 -10.74 10.36 0.66
N VAL A 158 -11.59 11.20 0.09
CA VAL A 158 -12.71 10.82 -0.77
C VAL A 158 -12.72 11.65 -2.05
N GLU A 159 -13.23 11.05 -3.13
CA GLU A 159 -13.48 11.75 -4.39
C GLU A 159 -14.90 11.43 -4.89
N HIS A 160 -15.52 12.37 -5.58
CA HIS A 160 -16.85 12.24 -6.17
C HIS A 160 -17.95 11.83 -5.17
N MET A 161 -17.83 12.26 -3.92
CA MET A 161 -18.76 11.92 -2.84
C MET A 161 -19.58 13.15 -2.43
N SER A 162 -20.90 13.04 -2.48
CA SER A 162 -21.79 14.12 -2.07
C SER A 162 -21.90 14.29 -0.54
N ASP A 163 -21.76 13.20 0.21
CA ASP A 163 -21.77 13.19 1.67
C ASP A 163 -20.58 12.39 2.23
N PRO A 164 -19.37 13.01 2.26
CA PRO A 164 -18.18 12.36 2.79
C PRO A 164 -18.27 12.08 4.28
N GLN A 165 -19.04 12.86 5.04
CA GLN A 165 -19.21 12.67 6.48
C GLN A 165 -20.03 11.41 6.78
N GLN A 166 -21.02 11.08 5.95
CA GLN A 166 -21.76 9.84 6.11
C GLN A 166 -20.86 8.63 5.87
N LEU A 167 -20.05 8.63 4.81
CA LEU A 167 -19.09 7.56 4.57
C LEU A 167 -18.05 7.47 5.70
N GLN A 168 -17.54 8.60 6.19
CA GLN A 168 -16.62 8.65 7.34
C GLN A 168 -17.16 7.90 8.56
N LYS A 169 -18.43 8.16 8.91
CA LYS A 169 -19.10 7.49 10.04
C LYS A 169 -19.26 5.99 9.81
N GLU A 170 -19.61 5.58 8.59
CA GLU A 170 -19.76 4.18 8.22
C GLU A 170 -18.42 3.44 8.29
N ILE A 171 -17.35 4.03 7.78
CA ILE A 171 -15.99 3.48 7.82
C ILE A 171 -15.45 3.45 9.25
N ALA A 172 -15.69 4.49 10.05
CA ALA A 172 -15.32 4.51 11.46
C ALA A 172 -16.01 3.37 12.24
N LYS A 173 -17.29 3.10 11.94
CA LYS A 173 -18.01 1.98 12.52
C LYS A 173 -17.48 0.63 12.04
N LEU A 174 -17.16 0.50 10.74
CA LEU A 174 -16.63 -0.73 10.14
C LEU A 174 -15.30 -1.14 10.79
N PHE A 175 -14.37 -0.21 10.92
CA PHE A 175 -13.04 -0.48 11.49
C PHE A 175 -12.95 -0.27 13.01
N ARG A 176 -14.04 0.19 13.64
CA ARG A 176 -14.13 0.48 15.08
C ARG A 176 -13.02 1.42 15.55
N THR A 177 -12.70 2.40 14.72
CA THR A 177 -11.64 3.38 14.98
C THR A 177 -12.05 4.76 14.46
N GLU A 178 -11.42 5.80 14.98
CA GLU A 178 -11.63 7.16 14.49
C GLU A 178 -11.14 7.29 13.04
N VAL A 179 -11.93 7.99 12.22
CA VAL A 179 -11.55 8.31 10.82
C VAL A 179 -11.52 9.82 10.67
N VAL A 180 -10.42 10.37 10.20
CA VAL A 180 -10.25 11.79 9.89
C VAL A 180 -10.29 11.98 8.38
N LEU A 181 -11.18 12.85 7.92
CA LEU A 181 -11.23 13.23 6.50
C LEU A 181 -10.10 14.21 6.18
N LEU A 182 -9.38 13.88 5.13
CA LEU A 182 -8.39 14.75 4.50
C LEU A 182 -9.04 15.50 3.31
N ASN A 183 -8.42 16.59 2.89
CA ASN A 183 -9.02 17.47 1.87
C ASN A 183 -8.87 16.93 0.44
N SER A 184 -7.88 16.11 0.19
CA SER A 184 -7.50 15.67 -1.15
C SER A 184 -6.95 14.25 -1.15
N HIS A 185 -7.20 13.52 -2.23
CA HIS A 185 -6.57 12.21 -2.43
C HIS A 185 -5.03 12.27 -2.52
N TYR A 186 -4.45 13.40 -2.85
CA TYR A 186 -3.00 13.59 -2.80
C TYR A 186 -2.45 13.42 -1.37
N GLU A 187 -3.19 13.87 -0.34
CA GLU A 187 -2.76 13.77 1.06
C GLU A 187 -2.68 12.31 1.57
N VAL A 188 -3.42 11.39 0.95
CA VAL A 188 -3.36 9.95 1.26
C VAL A 188 -2.43 9.16 0.32
N SER A 189 -2.17 9.70 -0.88
CA SER A 189 -1.41 9.00 -1.93
C SER A 189 0.07 9.34 -1.94
N LEU A 190 0.45 10.56 -1.54
CA LEU A 190 1.82 11.09 -1.65
C LEU A 190 2.55 11.10 -0.31
N THR A 191 2.38 10.05 0.48
CA THR A 191 3.13 9.92 1.74
C THR A 191 4.62 9.72 1.47
N ASN A 192 5.45 10.39 2.27
CA ASN A 192 6.91 10.25 2.24
C ASN A 192 7.42 9.00 2.99
N SER A 193 6.59 7.96 3.09
CA SER A 193 6.94 6.68 3.72
C SER A 193 7.62 5.73 2.71
N ASN A 194 7.10 4.51 2.57
CA ASN A 194 7.72 3.45 1.76
C ASN A 194 8.19 3.86 0.36
N PRO A 195 7.42 4.68 -0.41
CA PRO A 195 7.85 5.08 -1.76
C PRO A 195 9.16 5.89 -1.82
N LEU A 196 9.56 6.55 -0.73
CA LEU A 196 10.82 7.28 -0.62
C LEU A 196 11.82 6.56 0.30
N LEU A 197 11.34 6.05 1.43
CA LEU A 197 12.14 5.38 2.46
C LEU A 197 12.89 4.18 1.90
N HIS A 198 12.17 3.24 1.27
CA HIS A 198 12.81 2.03 0.76
C HIS A 198 13.76 2.30 -0.41
N PRO A 199 13.39 3.07 -1.46
CA PRO A 199 14.29 3.37 -2.55
C PRO A 199 15.59 4.07 -2.13
N SER A 200 15.55 4.98 -1.16
CA SER A 200 16.76 5.64 -0.66
C SER A 200 17.74 4.65 -0.03
N ARG A 201 17.24 3.71 0.77
CA ARG A 201 18.06 2.67 1.40
C ARG A 201 18.59 1.66 0.39
N LEU A 202 17.75 1.21 -0.54
CA LEU A 202 18.14 0.24 -1.58
C LEU A 202 19.24 0.82 -2.49
N TYR A 203 19.10 2.08 -2.86
CA TYR A 203 20.10 2.80 -3.66
C TYR A 203 21.42 2.92 -2.92
N ASP A 204 21.38 3.23 -1.63
CA ASP A 204 22.59 3.28 -0.78
C ASP A 204 23.28 1.91 -0.73
N LEU A 205 22.52 0.84 -0.52
CA LEU A 205 23.06 -0.52 -0.42
C LEU A 205 23.69 -1.01 -1.74
N TRP A 206 23.04 -0.74 -2.89
CA TRP A 206 23.35 -1.48 -4.12
C TRP A 206 23.50 -0.62 -5.39
N SER A 207 23.58 0.69 -5.31
CA SER A 207 23.78 1.52 -6.50
C SER A 207 25.08 1.20 -7.26
N ASN A 208 26.08 0.65 -6.58
CA ASN A 208 27.36 0.23 -7.15
C ASN A 208 27.45 -1.30 -7.38
N TRP A 209 26.38 -2.05 -7.10
CA TRP A 209 26.40 -3.49 -7.32
C TRP A 209 26.41 -3.81 -8.82
N HIS A 210 27.16 -4.83 -9.20
CA HIS A 210 27.20 -5.37 -10.56
C HIS A 210 27.27 -6.89 -10.51
N GLU A 211 26.97 -7.55 -11.60
CA GLU A 211 27.04 -9.00 -11.71
C GLU A 211 28.46 -9.52 -11.35
N GLY A 212 28.51 -10.58 -10.56
CA GLY A 212 29.74 -11.15 -10.01
C GLY A 212 30.07 -10.70 -8.58
N VAL A 213 29.47 -9.61 -8.09
CA VAL A 213 29.64 -9.21 -6.68
C VAL A 213 28.73 -10.05 -5.79
N VAL A 214 29.32 -10.77 -4.81
CA VAL A 214 28.66 -11.62 -3.83
C VAL A 214 29.01 -11.13 -2.43
N TYR A 215 27.99 -10.99 -1.58
CA TYR A 215 28.15 -10.58 -0.19
C TYR A 215 28.21 -11.81 0.73
N SER A 216 29.03 -11.77 1.76
CA SER A 216 29.18 -12.85 2.75
C SER A 216 28.01 -12.93 3.73
N GLN A 217 27.28 -11.84 3.92
CA GLN A 217 26.15 -11.73 4.86
C GLN A 217 25.07 -10.82 4.32
N VAL A 218 23.84 -10.98 4.85
CA VAL A 218 22.71 -10.12 4.57
C VAL A 218 22.69 -8.98 5.60
N PRO A 219 22.81 -7.69 5.21
CA PRO A 219 22.72 -6.59 6.16
C PRO A 219 21.29 -6.44 6.68
N MET A 220 21.13 -5.92 7.89
CA MET A 220 19.81 -5.51 8.40
C MET A 220 19.34 -4.24 7.71
N PHE A 221 18.09 -4.26 7.25
CA PHE A 221 17.58 -3.19 6.41
C PHE A 221 17.54 -1.84 7.13
N TYR A 222 17.03 -1.83 8.36
CA TYR A 222 16.86 -0.61 9.16
C TYR A 222 17.94 -0.43 10.23
N GLU A 223 18.34 -1.49 10.91
CA GLU A 223 19.30 -1.41 12.02
C GLU A 223 20.71 -0.98 11.57
N GLU A 224 21.01 -1.17 10.29
CA GLU A 224 22.26 -0.72 9.66
C GLU A 224 22.04 0.51 8.73
N TRP A 225 21.02 1.34 9.01
CA TRP A 225 20.74 2.52 8.20
C TRP A 225 21.89 3.51 8.24
N THR A 226 22.41 3.90 7.07
CA THR A 226 23.57 4.79 6.96
C THR A 226 23.15 6.25 6.92
N GLU A 227 24.09 7.14 7.22
CA GLU A 227 23.90 8.60 7.05
C GLU A 227 23.69 8.96 5.58
N ARG A 228 24.35 8.26 4.65
CA ARG A 228 24.14 8.43 3.21
C ARG A 228 22.71 8.08 2.80
N ALA A 229 22.16 6.96 3.27
CA ALA A 229 20.77 6.60 3.01
C ALA A 229 19.80 7.64 3.60
N ALA A 230 20.10 8.16 4.79
CA ALA A 230 19.29 9.21 5.43
C ALA A 230 19.35 10.52 4.64
N GLN A 231 20.51 10.92 4.11
CA GLN A 231 20.64 12.12 3.29
C GLN A 231 19.85 11.96 1.96
N LEU A 232 19.94 10.80 1.29
CA LEU A 232 19.16 10.52 0.10
C LEU A 232 17.65 10.60 0.37
N TYR A 233 17.21 10.09 1.53
CA TYR A 233 15.80 10.16 1.94
C TYR A 233 15.36 11.61 2.18
N ILE A 234 16.17 12.44 2.85
CA ILE A 234 15.94 13.88 3.02
C ILE A 234 15.88 14.61 1.67
N ASP A 235 16.80 14.31 0.77
CA ASP A 235 16.84 14.95 -0.55
C ASP A 235 15.58 14.64 -1.37
N MET A 236 15.15 13.36 -1.37
CA MET A 236 13.89 12.95 -2.02
C MET A 236 12.67 13.60 -1.37
N ASP A 237 12.65 13.72 -0.04
CA ASP A 237 11.57 14.38 0.66
C ASP A 237 11.52 15.87 0.35
N ASN A 238 12.66 16.55 0.32
CA ASN A 238 12.72 17.97 -0.08
C ASN A 238 12.16 18.21 -1.49
N GLU A 239 12.45 17.30 -2.43
CA GLU A 239 11.83 17.33 -3.75
C GLU A 239 10.30 17.12 -3.67
N LEU A 240 9.83 16.13 -2.90
CA LEU A 240 8.40 15.90 -2.66
C LEU A 240 7.72 17.12 -2.03
N GLN A 241 8.34 17.78 -1.05
CA GLN A 241 7.77 18.96 -0.40
C GLN A 241 7.57 20.13 -1.39
N GLN A 242 8.43 20.26 -2.42
CA GLN A 242 8.22 21.23 -3.50
C GLN A 242 6.96 20.88 -4.34
N LEU A 243 6.73 19.61 -4.64
CA LEU A 243 5.52 19.17 -5.33
C LEU A 243 4.27 19.48 -4.52
N LEU A 244 4.30 19.25 -3.20
CA LEU A 244 3.15 19.49 -2.34
C LEU A 244 2.73 20.97 -2.29
N GLN A 245 3.62 21.91 -2.59
CA GLN A 245 3.29 23.35 -2.64
C GLN A 245 2.39 23.72 -3.83
N VAL A 246 2.38 22.93 -4.90
CA VAL A 246 1.59 23.20 -6.10
C VAL A 246 0.34 22.32 -6.21
N LEU A 247 0.23 21.32 -5.37
CA LEU A 247 -0.93 20.42 -5.32
C LEU A 247 -1.99 20.92 -4.33
N PRO A 248 -3.26 20.51 -4.49
CA PRO A 248 -4.35 20.90 -3.58
C PRO A 248 -4.28 20.09 -2.27
N VAL A 249 -3.21 20.27 -1.52
CA VAL A 249 -2.99 19.67 -0.20
C VAL A 249 -2.92 20.75 0.87
N ARG A 250 -3.30 20.42 2.10
CA ARG A 250 -3.15 21.35 3.21
C ARG A 250 -1.68 21.48 3.58
N PRO A 251 -1.18 22.70 3.80
CA PRO A 251 0.18 22.88 4.32
C PRO A 251 0.41 22.04 5.59
N GLY A 252 1.50 21.27 5.63
CA GLY A 252 1.84 20.42 6.75
C GLY A 252 1.02 19.12 6.90
N SER A 253 0.09 18.81 5.99
CA SER A 253 -0.65 17.52 6.02
C SER A 253 0.25 16.30 5.78
N ILE A 254 1.35 16.51 5.09
CA ILE A 254 2.45 15.54 4.95
C ILE A 254 3.68 16.23 5.53
N PRO A 255 4.05 15.95 6.80
CA PRO A 255 5.23 16.54 7.41
C PRO A 255 6.50 16.09 6.70
N THR A 256 7.56 16.87 6.80
CA THR A 256 8.86 16.44 6.31
C THR A 256 9.33 15.17 7.04
N VAL A 257 10.23 14.39 6.43
CA VAL A 257 10.79 13.20 7.10
C VAL A 257 11.53 13.57 8.37
N LEU A 258 12.15 14.74 8.43
CA LEU A 258 12.83 15.24 9.62
C LEU A 258 11.82 15.53 10.76
N GLU A 259 10.70 16.19 10.46
CA GLU A 259 9.63 16.41 11.43
C GLU A 259 8.99 15.11 11.88
N TYR A 260 8.66 14.20 10.95
CA TYR A 260 8.00 12.94 11.25
C TYR A 260 8.84 12.03 12.17
N TYR A 261 10.16 12.02 11.97
CA TYR A 261 11.08 11.21 12.77
C TYR A 261 11.76 11.99 13.90
N GLU A 262 11.30 13.22 14.20
CA GLU A 262 11.84 14.07 15.28
C GLU A 262 13.37 14.22 15.16
N SER A 263 13.85 14.50 13.98
CA SER A 263 15.26 14.57 13.62
C SER A 263 15.61 15.94 13.01
N SER A 264 16.87 16.33 13.05
CA SER A 264 17.34 17.64 12.55
C SER A 264 18.23 17.53 11.30
N ASP A 265 18.81 16.35 11.07
CA ASP A 265 19.78 16.10 10.01
C ASP A 265 19.86 14.60 9.67
N ALA A 266 20.72 14.25 8.71
CA ALA A 266 20.92 12.87 8.27
C ALA A 266 21.49 11.97 9.38
N VAL A 267 22.34 12.49 10.26
CA VAL A 267 22.95 11.73 11.35
C VAL A 267 21.88 11.33 12.38
N SER A 268 21.08 12.30 12.83
CA SER A 268 20.00 12.07 13.78
C SER A 268 18.87 11.21 13.18
N LEU A 269 18.53 11.41 11.89
CA LEU A 269 17.55 10.59 11.19
C LEU A 269 18.03 9.12 11.08
N ALA A 270 19.27 8.89 10.69
CA ALA A 270 19.83 7.53 10.63
C ALA A 270 19.80 6.86 12.01
N ARG A 271 20.16 7.58 13.07
CA ARG A 271 20.10 7.08 14.45
C ARG A 271 18.65 6.74 14.86
N LYS A 272 17.69 7.61 14.54
CA LYS A 272 16.27 7.42 14.85
C LYS A 272 15.74 6.16 14.15
N LEU A 273 15.99 6.00 12.86
CA LEU A 273 15.52 4.83 12.10
C LEU A 273 16.08 3.51 12.66
N ARG A 274 17.35 3.49 13.07
CA ARG A 274 17.98 2.33 13.72
C ARG A 274 17.38 1.99 15.09
N SER A 275 16.78 2.95 15.78
CA SER A 275 16.25 2.76 17.14
C SER A 275 14.77 2.32 17.19
N ILE A 276 14.09 2.21 16.03
CA ILE A 276 12.67 1.84 15.99
C ILE A 276 12.53 0.33 16.17
N GLU A 277 12.03 -0.10 17.31
CA GLU A 277 11.88 -1.52 17.66
C GLU A 277 11.07 -2.32 16.63
N ALA A 278 10.03 -1.72 16.05
CA ALA A 278 9.20 -2.35 15.03
C ALA A 278 9.96 -2.68 13.72
N PHE A 279 11.17 -2.14 13.55
CA PHE A 279 12.05 -2.37 12.40
C PHE A 279 13.14 -3.39 12.66
N ASN A 280 13.27 -3.89 13.89
CA ASN A 280 14.31 -4.82 14.28
C ASN A 280 14.13 -6.19 13.59
N GLY A 281 15.25 -6.80 13.24
CA GLY A 281 15.28 -8.14 12.65
C GLY A 281 14.82 -8.23 11.20
N ILE A 282 14.66 -7.10 10.50
CA ILE A 282 14.25 -7.08 9.09
C ILE A 282 15.49 -7.11 8.19
N PRO A 283 15.78 -8.22 7.49
CA PRO A 283 16.94 -8.30 6.60
C PRO A 283 16.68 -7.50 5.31
N ALA A 284 17.75 -7.00 4.70
CA ALA A 284 17.69 -6.45 3.36
C ALA A 284 17.28 -7.53 2.33
N PRO A 285 16.55 -7.15 1.26
CA PRO A 285 16.05 -8.13 0.29
C PRO A 285 17.19 -8.72 -0.56
N MET A 286 17.72 -9.86 -0.12
CA MET A 286 18.78 -10.61 -0.79
C MET A 286 18.36 -12.05 -0.99
N LYS A 287 18.93 -12.70 -1.99
CA LYS A 287 18.75 -14.13 -2.26
C LYS A 287 20.07 -14.88 -2.14
N PRO A 288 20.06 -16.13 -1.64
CA PRO A 288 21.25 -16.95 -1.51
C PRO A 288 21.77 -17.40 -2.88
N VAL A 289 23.10 -17.49 -2.98
CA VAL A 289 23.85 -18.08 -4.09
C VAL A 289 24.95 -19.00 -3.52
N ALA A 290 25.67 -19.75 -4.37
CA ALA A 290 26.64 -20.73 -3.93
C ALA A 290 27.67 -20.22 -2.90
N ASN A 291 28.12 -18.96 -3.01
CA ASN A 291 29.17 -18.40 -2.17
C ASN A 291 28.72 -17.22 -1.30
N GLY A 292 27.41 -17.09 -1.02
CA GLY A 292 26.89 -16.01 -0.21
C GLY A 292 25.54 -15.48 -0.71
N PHE A 293 25.38 -14.16 -0.83
CA PHE A 293 24.12 -13.50 -1.14
C PHE A 293 24.30 -12.45 -2.22
N ILE A 294 23.26 -12.25 -3.03
CA ILE A 294 23.15 -11.15 -3.99
C ILE A 294 21.84 -10.40 -3.79
N PRO A 295 21.73 -9.13 -4.20
CA PRO A 295 20.47 -8.38 -4.12
C PRO A 295 19.32 -9.10 -4.83
N ASP A 296 18.14 -9.11 -4.21
CA ASP A 296 16.91 -9.62 -4.83
C ASP A 296 16.09 -8.49 -5.44
N PHE A 297 16.42 -8.14 -6.68
CA PHE A 297 15.69 -7.11 -7.43
C PHE A 297 14.26 -7.53 -7.83
N GLN A 298 13.83 -8.77 -7.52
CA GLN A 298 12.44 -9.21 -7.68
C GLN A 298 11.64 -9.14 -6.38
N SER A 299 12.25 -8.72 -5.28
CA SER A 299 11.55 -8.47 -4.03
C SER A 299 10.50 -7.37 -4.16
N ARG A 300 9.50 -7.38 -3.28
CA ARG A 300 8.44 -6.36 -3.26
C ARG A 300 8.96 -4.94 -3.07
N TYR A 301 10.09 -4.75 -2.43
CA TYR A 301 10.76 -3.45 -2.32
C TYR A 301 11.06 -2.84 -3.69
N PHE A 302 11.40 -3.66 -4.69
CA PHE A 302 11.66 -3.20 -6.05
C PHE A 302 10.41 -3.25 -6.94
N THR A 303 9.66 -4.35 -6.88
CA THR A 303 8.53 -4.58 -7.81
C THR A 303 7.26 -3.84 -7.42
N GLU A 304 7.20 -3.24 -6.24
CA GLU A 304 6.06 -2.47 -5.77
C GLU A 304 6.41 -0.99 -5.54
N ASP A 305 7.44 -0.68 -4.74
CA ASP A 305 7.70 0.71 -4.34
C ASP A 305 8.20 1.59 -5.49
N PHE A 306 8.98 1.04 -6.44
CA PHE A 306 9.43 1.82 -7.60
C PHE A 306 8.31 2.05 -8.63
N PRO A 307 7.63 1.01 -9.18
CA PRO A 307 6.65 1.22 -10.25
C PRO A 307 5.30 1.75 -9.77
N TYR A 308 4.90 1.49 -8.52
CA TYR A 308 3.57 1.83 -8.00
C TYR A 308 3.59 2.86 -6.86
N GLY A 309 4.78 3.31 -6.45
CA GLY A 309 4.98 4.36 -5.46
C GLY A 309 5.78 5.52 -6.04
N LEU A 310 7.11 5.35 -6.16
CA LEU A 310 8.03 6.40 -6.62
C LEU A 310 7.71 6.89 -8.04
N ALA A 311 7.25 6.00 -8.94
CA ALA A 311 6.83 6.37 -10.29
C ALA A 311 5.70 7.41 -10.32
N ILE A 312 4.80 7.38 -9.35
CA ILE A 312 3.69 8.33 -9.26
C ILE A 312 4.22 9.71 -8.88
N VAL A 313 5.06 9.76 -7.86
CA VAL A 313 5.71 11.02 -7.43
C VAL A 313 6.49 11.62 -8.59
N ARG A 314 7.36 10.82 -9.24
CA ARG A 314 8.14 11.22 -10.42
C ARG A 314 7.25 11.79 -11.55
N ARG A 315 6.15 11.09 -11.89
CA ARG A 315 5.22 11.53 -12.94
C ARG A 315 4.61 12.89 -12.60
N LEU A 316 4.14 13.08 -11.37
CA LEU A 316 3.56 14.35 -10.93
C LEU A 316 4.61 15.48 -10.94
N MET A 317 5.86 15.21 -10.55
CA MET A 317 6.97 16.16 -10.69
C MET A 317 7.11 16.63 -12.14
N GLN A 318 7.09 15.69 -13.10
CA GLN A 318 7.19 16.00 -14.53
C GLN A 318 5.97 16.78 -15.04
N GLU A 319 4.75 16.37 -14.66
CA GLU A 319 3.50 17.05 -15.04
C GLU A 319 3.47 18.50 -14.54
N HIS A 320 4.02 18.76 -13.35
CA HIS A 320 4.10 20.10 -12.75
C HIS A 320 5.42 20.83 -13.02
N GLN A 321 6.32 20.25 -13.83
CA GLN A 321 7.62 20.83 -14.22
C GLN A 321 8.52 21.15 -13.00
N ILE A 322 8.47 20.33 -11.97
CA ILE A 322 9.29 20.48 -10.77
C ILE A 322 10.56 19.64 -10.91
N PRO A 323 11.75 20.23 -10.76
CA PRO A 323 13.01 19.49 -10.79
C PRO A 323 13.10 18.48 -9.64
N ALA A 324 13.39 17.23 -9.97
CA ALA A 324 13.52 16.14 -8.99
C ALA A 324 14.72 15.23 -9.33
N PRO A 325 15.96 15.76 -9.29
CA PRO A 325 17.13 15.03 -9.74
C PRO A 325 17.46 13.81 -8.90
N THR A 326 17.16 13.83 -7.59
CA THR A 326 17.40 12.69 -6.70
C THR A 326 16.38 11.59 -6.95
N ILE A 327 15.10 11.93 -7.01
CA ILE A 327 14.00 10.99 -7.34
C ILE A 327 14.24 10.37 -8.72
N GLU A 328 14.57 11.19 -9.74
CA GLU A 328 14.82 10.71 -11.10
C GLU A 328 15.99 9.70 -11.13
N ARG A 329 17.11 10.02 -10.53
CA ARG A 329 18.31 9.17 -10.47
C ARG A 329 18.01 7.84 -9.80
N ILE A 330 17.36 7.86 -8.62
CA ILE A 330 17.05 6.66 -7.85
C ILE A 330 16.01 5.82 -8.58
N TYR A 331 14.99 6.44 -9.16
CA TYR A 331 13.96 5.75 -9.94
C TYR A 331 14.56 5.02 -11.15
N GLN A 332 15.38 5.70 -11.96
CA GLN A 332 16.00 5.09 -13.15
C GLN A 332 16.89 3.89 -12.78
N TRP A 333 17.67 4.03 -11.71
CA TRP A 333 18.47 2.92 -11.20
C TRP A 333 17.58 1.72 -10.79
N GLY A 334 16.53 1.94 -10.02
CA GLY A 334 15.66 0.87 -9.52
C GLY A 334 14.95 0.13 -10.64
N ILE A 335 14.37 0.84 -11.61
CA ILE A 335 13.68 0.23 -12.76
C ILE A 335 14.66 -0.54 -13.66
N SER A 336 15.86 -0.01 -13.89
CA SER A 336 16.89 -0.72 -14.65
C SER A 336 17.33 -2.01 -13.97
N SER A 337 17.43 -2.01 -12.63
CA SER A 337 17.79 -3.19 -11.84
C SER A 337 16.71 -4.30 -11.92
N VAL A 338 15.43 -3.92 -11.91
CA VAL A 338 14.32 -4.87 -12.09
C VAL A 338 14.34 -5.49 -13.49
N GLY A 339 14.53 -4.68 -14.54
CA GLY A 339 14.57 -5.12 -15.94
C GLY A 339 15.70 -6.10 -16.20
N ALA A 340 16.92 -5.76 -15.80
CA ALA A 340 18.09 -6.61 -15.98
C ALA A 340 17.95 -7.99 -15.28
N SER A 341 17.30 -8.02 -14.11
CA SER A 341 17.04 -9.27 -13.39
C SER A 341 15.99 -10.16 -14.06
N ALA A 342 14.99 -9.57 -14.73
CA ALA A 342 13.95 -10.32 -15.44
C ALA A 342 14.49 -10.98 -16.72
N ASP A 343 15.38 -10.32 -17.45
CA ASP A 343 16.00 -10.84 -18.66
C ASP A 343 16.96 -12.01 -18.36
N ASN A 344 17.71 -11.94 -17.25
CA ASN A 344 18.57 -13.05 -16.82
C ASN A 344 17.80 -14.32 -16.37
N GLN A 345 16.54 -14.18 -15.94
CA GLN A 345 15.69 -15.34 -15.62
C GLN A 345 15.08 -16.01 -16.86
N ARG A 346 14.89 -15.29 -17.96
CA ARG A 346 14.38 -15.84 -19.22
C ARG A 346 15.45 -16.59 -20.02
N GLN A 347 16.74 -16.37 -19.70
CA GLN A 347 17.88 -17.02 -20.38
C GLN A 347 18.39 -18.27 -19.65
N ARG A 348 17.83 -18.62 -18.51
CA ARG A 348 18.11 -19.84 -17.73
C ARG A 348 16.90 -20.80 -17.78
#